data_2e018769e341bfd6b9e50d5d59674645
#
_entry.id   2e018769e341bfd6b9e50d5d59674645
#
_cell.length_a   1.000
_cell.length_b   1.000
_cell.length_c   1.000
_cell.angle_alpha   90.00
_cell.angle_beta   90.00
_cell.angle_gamma   90.00
#
_symmetry.space_group_name_H-M   'P 1'
#
loop_
_entity.id
_entity.type
_entity.pdbx_description
1 polymer ?
#
loop_
_entity_poly.entity_id
_entity_poly.type
_entity_poly.pdbx_seq_one_letter_code
_entity_poly.pdbx_strand_id
1 'polypeptide(L)'
;KFAGSPLTKAALRGADYKGDMRPLGRVRAACEASKTPGLTYLYIRDADKVGHAYGWESEQWTAVFERVDEQLAQLHRLAPRGTLIVIVADHGMVGSDPDQRVDIAENPELARGVALVGGEPRSLMLYAEPDCDPNDIARRWRDRLGDAALVRTRDEAIDQGMFGVVEPRVRPMLGDVLVSAAGRATFVDSRIQTDKATRLPGVHGSQTALEMDIPCLIDVA
;
A
#
# COMPACT_ATOMS: atom_id res chain seq x y z
N LYS A 1 -10.45 14.21 3.25
CA LYS A 1 -9.17 14.59 3.91
C LYS A 1 -8.07 14.85 2.88
N PHE A 2 -8.07 14.13 1.75
CA PHE A 2 -7.01 14.19 0.75
C PHE A 2 -7.37 15.00 -0.52
N ALA A 3 -8.59 15.57 -0.60
CA ALA A 3 -8.99 16.43 -1.70
C ALA A 3 -7.99 17.59 -1.85
N GLY A 4 -7.51 17.80 -3.08
CA GLY A 4 -6.52 18.83 -3.39
C GLY A 4 -5.08 18.53 -2.98
N SER A 5 -4.78 17.33 -2.45
CA SER A 5 -3.39 16.88 -2.24
C SER A 5 -2.66 16.68 -3.57
N PRO A 6 -1.31 16.69 -3.58
CA PRO A 6 -0.54 16.40 -4.81
C PRO A 6 -0.94 15.07 -5.46
N LEU A 7 -1.17 14.02 -4.66
CA LEU A 7 -1.60 12.70 -5.15
C LEU A 7 -2.95 12.77 -5.86
N THR A 8 -3.96 13.38 -5.23
CA THR A 8 -5.31 13.45 -5.82
C THR A 8 -5.36 14.38 -7.04
N LYS A 9 -4.54 15.42 -7.08
CA LYS A 9 -4.38 16.27 -8.26
C LYS A 9 -3.75 15.53 -9.44
N ALA A 10 -2.85 14.60 -9.18
CA ALA A 10 -2.22 13.79 -10.20
C ALA A 10 -3.11 12.62 -10.65
N ALA A 11 -3.60 11.81 -9.71
CA ALA A 11 -4.32 10.57 -10.00
C ALA A 11 -5.79 10.79 -10.40
N LEU A 12 -6.45 11.82 -9.82
CA LEU A 12 -7.88 12.08 -10.01
C LEU A 12 -8.11 13.49 -10.56
N ARG A 13 -7.35 13.86 -11.58
CA ARG A 13 -7.43 15.17 -12.23
C ARG A 13 -8.82 15.40 -12.80
N GLY A 14 -9.43 16.54 -12.46
CA GLY A 14 -10.75 16.94 -12.93
C GLY A 14 -11.93 16.25 -12.23
N ALA A 15 -11.68 15.44 -11.19
CA ALA A 15 -12.76 14.83 -10.42
C ALA A 15 -13.39 15.82 -9.43
N ASP A 16 -14.71 15.76 -9.30
CA ASP A 16 -15.43 16.42 -8.22
C ASP A 16 -15.34 15.59 -6.95
N TYR A 17 -14.90 16.21 -5.85
CA TYR A 17 -14.75 15.54 -4.55
C TYR A 17 -15.94 15.82 -3.66
N LYS A 18 -16.57 14.76 -3.17
CA LYS A 18 -17.57 14.83 -2.10
C LYS A 18 -17.01 14.14 -0.85
N GLY A 19 -16.93 14.86 0.25
CA GLY A 19 -16.42 14.35 1.53
C GLY A 19 -17.55 14.17 2.53
N ASP A 20 -18.02 12.94 2.73
CA ASP A 20 -18.80 12.56 3.89
C ASP A 20 -18.12 11.34 4.54
N MET A 21 -17.64 11.52 5.76
CA MET A 21 -16.92 10.48 6.50
C MET A 21 -17.85 9.45 7.15
N ARG A 22 -19.15 9.70 7.20
CA ARG A 22 -20.13 8.75 7.74
C ARG A 22 -20.42 7.66 6.71
N PRO A 23 -20.49 6.38 7.13
CA PRO A 23 -20.71 5.26 6.21
C PRO A 23 -21.92 5.43 5.27
N LEU A 24 -23.07 5.76 5.82
CA LEU A 24 -24.30 5.97 5.03
C LEU A 24 -24.25 7.23 4.15
N GLY A 25 -23.61 8.28 4.63
CA GLY A 25 -23.45 9.52 3.88
C GLY A 25 -22.64 9.35 2.62
N ARG A 26 -21.53 8.58 2.67
CA ARG A 26 -20.70 8.31 1.49
C ARG A 26 -21.41 7.44 0.45
N VAL A 27 -22.21 6.44 0.88
CA VAL A 27 -23.02 5.63 -0.02
C VAL A 27 -24.06 6.50 -0.74
N ARG A 28 -24.81 7.33 0.02
CA ARG A 28 -25.80 8.25 -0.56
C ARG A 28 -25.18 9.23 -1.54
N ALA A 29 -24.00 9.78 -1.19
CA ALA A 29 -23.29 10.70 -2.08
C ALA A 29 -22.83 10.01 -3.37
N ALA A 30 -22.39 8.75 -3.30
CA ALA A 30 -22.04 7.97 -4.48
C ALA A 30 -23.28 7.70 -5.37
N CYS A 31 -24.40 7.26 -4.78
CA CYS A 31 -25.64 7.04 -5.52
C CYS A 31 -26.16 8.32 -6.17
N GLU A 32 -26.08 9.47 -5.49
CA GLU A 32 -26.47 10.76 -6.04
C GLU A 32 -25.59 11.17 -7.22
N ALA A 33 -24.28 10.97 -7.10
CA ALA A 33 -23.36 11.25 -8.20
C ALA A 33 -23.61 10.34 -9.43
N SER A 34 -24.01 9.09 -9.19
CA SER A 34 -24.30 8.12 -10.26
C SER A 34 -25.61 8.36 -11.01
N LYS A 35 -26.43 9.33 -10.62
CA LYS A 35 -27.60 9.76 -11.41
C LYS A 35 -27.22 10.45 -12.72
N THR A 36 -26.03 10.96 -12.81
CA THR A 36 -25.46 11.52 -14.04
C THR A 36 -24.50 10.49 -14.63
N PRO A 37 -24.59 10.20 -15.96
CA PRO A 37 -23.65 9.28 -16.60
C PRO A 37 -22.19 9.72 -16.38
N GLY A 38 -21.37 8.78 -15.89
CA GLY A 38 -19.96 9.07 -15.58
C GLY A 38 -19.34 7.96 -14.72
N LEU A 39 -18.15 8.20 -14.22
CA LEU A 39 -17.44 7.33 -13.30
C LEU A 39 -17.53 7.89 -11.88
N THR A 40 -18.10 7.14 -10.96
CA THR A 40 -18.12 7.45 -9.52
C THR A 40 -17.15 6.54 -8.78
N TYR A 41 -16.14 7.10 -8.11
CA TYR A 41 -15.19 6.36 -7.29
C TYR A 41 -15.54 6.52 -5.81
N LEU A 42 -16.03 5.44 -5.19
CA LEU A 42 -16.33 5.38 -3.76
C LEU A 42 -15.18 4.68 -3.01
N TYR A 43 -14.47 5.41 -2.15
CA TYR A 43 -13.37 4.86 -1.36
C TYR A 43 -13.79 4.57 0.08
N ILE A 44 -13.55 3.33 0.51
CA ILE A 44 -13.83 2.83 1.86
C ILE A 44 -12.52 2.36 2.48
N ARG A 45 -11.96 3.16 3.40
CA ARG A 45 -10.64 2.92 4.04
C ARG A 45 -10.69 2.12 5.34
N ASP A 46 -11.89 1.73 5.77
CA ASP A 46 -12.08 1.26 7.15
C ASP A 46 -11.38 -0.08 7.42
N ALA A 47 -11.37 -0.98 6.44
CA ALA A 47 -10.73 -2.28 6.52
C ALA A 47 -9.21 -2.15 6.67
N ASP A 48 -8.56 -1.33 5.84
CA ASP A 48 -7.14 -1.04 5.90
C ASP A 48 -6.73 -0.48 7.28
N LYS A 49 -7.44 0.57 7.74
CA LYS A 49 -7.16 1.20 9.03
C LYS A 49 -7.23 0.22 10.20
N VAL A 50 -8.20 -0.68 10.20
CA VAL A 50 -8.39 -1.65 11.29
C VAL A 50 -7.40 -2.80 11.15
N GLY A 51 -7.10 -3.23 9.92
CA GLY A 51 -6.07 -4.20 9.63
C GLY A 51 -4.70 -3.77 10.16
N HIS A 52 -4.30 -2.54 9.94
CA HIS A 52 -3.06 -1.99 10.53
C HIS A 52 -3.06 -1.99 12.05
N ALA A 53 -4.21 -1.71 12.68
CA ALA A 53 -4.29 -1.55 14.13
C ALA A 53 -4.41 -2.87 14.91
N TYR A 54 -5.03 -3.90 14.32
CA TYR A 54 -5.42 -5.14 15.00
C TYR A 54 -5.03 -6.41 14.23
N GLY A 55 -4.58 -6.29 12.99
CA GLY A 55 -4.37 -7.41 12.07
C GLY A 55 -5.64 -7.77 11.30
N TRP A 56 -5.46 -8.31 10.10
CA TRP A 56 -6.55 -8.67 9.19
C TRP A 56 -7.34 -9.93 9.63
N GLU A 57 -6.77 -10.77 10.50
CA GLU A 57 -7.43 -11.95 11.07
C GLU A 57 -8.18 -11.67 12.39
N SER A 58 -8.30 -10.40 12.80
CA SER A 58 -8.90 -10.01 14.07
C SER A 58 -10.42 -9.92 14.01
N GLU A 59 -11.09 -10.12 15.17
CA GLU A 59 -12.53 -9.89 15.31
C GLU A 59 -12.93 -8.45 14.93
N GLN A 60 -12.05 -7.48 15.25
CA GLN A 60 -12.27 -6.07 14.90
C GLN A 60 -12.30 -5.87 13.38
N TRP A 61 -11.44 -6.59 12.66
CA TRP A 61 -11.42 -6.54 11.20
C TRP A 61 -12.65 -7.20 10.59
N THR A 62 -13.05 -8.38 11.09
CA THR A 62 -14.29 -9.04 10.69
C THR A 62 -15.50 -8.13 10.87
N ALA A 63 -15.64 -7.50 12.05
CA ALA A 63 -16.72 -6.57 12.32
C ALA A 63 -16.72 -5.32 11.41
N VAL A 64 -15.57 -4.90 10.90
CA VAL A 64 -15.49 -3.83 9.88
C VAL A 64 -16.00 -4.36 8.54
N PHE A 65 -15.62 -5.57 8.14
CA PHE A 65 -16.07 -6.15 6.89
C PHE A 65 -17.57 -6.36 6.84
N GLU A 66 -18.20 -6.80 7.92
CA GLU A 66 -19.67 -6.87 8.04
C GLU A 66 -20.31 -5.51 7.78
N ARG A 67 -19.78 -4.44 8.38
CA ARG A 67 -20.26 -3.06 8.13
C ARG A 67 -20.01 -2.58 6.69
N VAL A 68 -18.94 -3.03 6.06
CA VAL A 68 -18.65 -2.73 4.64
C VAL A 68 -19.68 -3.46 3.77
N ASP A 69 -19.96 -4.73 4.05
CA ASP A 69 -20.97 -5.52 3.34
C ASP A 69 -22.35 -4.87 3.41
N GLU A 70 -22.77 -4.41 4.60
CA GLU A 70 -24.03 -3.64 4.76
C GLU A 70 -24.04 -2.37 3.90
N GLN A 71 -22.93 -1.67 3.76
CA GLN A 71 -22.82 -0.49 2.89
C GLN A 71 -22.92 -0.85 1.42
N LEU A 72 -22.31 -1.97 1.00
CA LEU A 72 -22.40 -2.46 -0.37
C LEU A 72 -23.82 -2.90 -0.71
N ALA A 73 -24.49 -3.58 0.21
CA ALA A 73 -25.91 -3.93 0.05
C ALA A 73 -26.81 -2.68 -0.07
N GLN A 74 -26.48 -1.60 0.64
CA GLN A 74 -27.20 -0.33 0.49
C GLN A 74 -26.85 0.38 -0.83
N LEU A 75 -25.58 0.35 -1.25
CA LEU A 75 -25.15 0.89 -2.53
C LEU A 75 -25.96 0.24 -3.67
N HIS A 76 -26.03 -1.09 -3.68
CA HIS A 76 -26.78 -1.84 -4.69
C HIS A 76 -28.26 -1.44 -4.71
N ARG A 77 -28.91 -1.33 -3.55
CA ARG A 77 -30.34 -0.95 -3.46
C ARG A 77 -30.64 0.49 -3.84
N LEU A 78 -29.71 1.42 -3.65
CA LEU A 78 -29.93 2.86 -3.82
C LEU A 78 -29.32 3.41 -5.12
N ALA A 79 -28.43 2.68 -5.75
CA ALA A 79 -27.87 3.09 -7.03
C ALA A 79 -28.95 3.16 -8.12
N PRO A 80 -28.86 4.07 -9.08
CA PRO A 80 -29.78 4.11 -10.21
C PRO A 80 -29.77 2.78 -10.96
N ARG A 81 -30.96 2.33 -11.39
CA ARG A 81 -31.11 1.08 -12.12
C ARG A 81 -30.23 1.05 -13.37
N GLY A 82 -29.50 -0.02 -13.57
CA GLY A 82 -28.53 -0.19 -14.66
C GLY A 82 -27.15 0.39 -14.36
N THR A 83 -26.90 0.81 -13.11
CA THR A 83 -25.54 1.20 -12.67
C THR A 83 -24.65 -0.03 -12.59
N LEU A 84 -23.55 -0.04 -13.34
CA LEU A 84 -22.49 -1.04 -13.18
C LEU A 84 -21.72 -0.73 -11.90
N ILE A 85 -21.64 -1.72 -11.00
CA ILE A 85 -20.88 -1.64 -9.75
C ILE A 85 -19.68 -2.56 -9.87
N VAL A 86 -18.48 -2.01 -9.74
CA VAL A 86 -17.23 -2.78 -9.70
C VAL A 86 -16.57 -2.55 -8.35
N ILE A 87 -16.33 -3.64 -7.61
CA ILE A 87 -15.72 -3.63 -6.28
C ILE A 87 -14.31 -4.22 -6.40
N VAL A 88 -13.32 -3.42 -6.06
CA VAL A 88 -11.89 -3.80 -6.07
C VAL A 88 -11.21 -3.36 -4.77
N ALA A 89 -10.03 -3.88 -4.51
CA ALA A 89 -9.11 -3.32 -3.50
C ALA A 89 -7.87 -2.74 -4.19
N ASP A 90 -7.16 -1.86 -3.52
CA ASP A 90 -5.87 -1.32 -3.96
C ASP A 90 -4.71 -2.28 -3.60
N HIS A 91 -4.87 -3.10 -2.58
CA HIS A 91 -3.93 -4.14 -2.13
C HIS A 91 -4.63 -5.09 -1.15
N GLY A 92 -3.97 -6.22 -0.85
CA GLY A 92 -4.30 -7.06 0.28
C GLY A 92 -3.51 -6.68 1.54
N MET A 93 -3.31 -7.64 2.47
CA MET A 93 -2.60 -7.39 3.73
C MET A 93 -2.01 -8.68 4.30
N VAL A 94 -0.88 -8.58 4.98
CA VAL A 94 -0.28 -9.69 5.74
C VAL A 94 -0.21 -9.34 7.23
N GLY A 95 -0.32 -10.34 8.09
CA GLY A 95 0.01 -10.19 9.50
C GLY A 95 1.53 -10.13 9.67
N SER A 96 2.03 -9.10 10.34
CA SER A 96 3.46 -9.01 10.67
C SER A 96 3.85 -10.07 11.70
N ASP A 97 5.09 -10.55 11.62
CA ASP A 97 5.67 -11.44 12.61
C ASP A 97 6.78 -10.68 13.37
N PRO A 98 6.62 -10.45 14.68
CA PRO A 98 7.63 -9.74 15.46
C PRO A 98 9.02 -10.42 15.43
N ASP A 99 9.07 -11.74 15.27
CA ASP A 99 10.32 -12.50 15.21
C ASP A 99 11.02 -12.38 13.85
N GLN A 100 10.29 -11.94 12.81
CA GLN A 100 10.81 -11.66 11.47
C GLN A 100 10.98 -10.15 11.21
N ARG A 101 10.89 -9.33 12.24
CA ARG A 101 11.10 -7.90 12.15
C ARG A 101 12.60 -7.59 12.16
N VAL A 102 13.09 -6.90 11.15
CA VAL A 102 14.46 -6.41 11.07
C VAL A 102 14.47 -4.90 11.23
N ASP A 103 15.11 -4.43 12.29
CA ASP A 103 15.29 -2.99 12.54
C ASP A 103 16.68 -2.56 12.04
N ILE A 104 16.70 -1.60 11.11
CA ILE A 104 17.93 -1.07 10.54
C ILE A 104 18.81 -0.41 11.62
N ALA A 105 18.18 0.18 12.65
CA ALA A 105 18.91 0.77 13.77
C ALA A 105 19.72 -0.27 14.56
N GLU A 106 19.24 -1.50 14.63
CA GLU A 106 19.90 -2.62 15.32
C GLU A 106 20.88 -3.38 14.41
N ASN A 107 20.94 -3.04 13.11
CA ASN A 107 21.76 -3.70 12.10
C ASN A 107 22.60 -2.64 11.33
N PRO A 108 23.69 -2.13 11.92
CA PRO A 108 24.48 -1.05 11.33
C PRO A 108 25.05 -1.34 9.94
N GLU A 109 25.27 -2.62 9.63
CA GLU A 109 25.71 -3.06 8.31
C GLU A 109 24.66 -2.76 7.22
N LEU A 110 23.37 -2.78 7.53
CA LEU A 110 22.30 -2.43 6.60
C LEU A 110 22.25 -0.92 6.35
N ALA A 111 22.57 -0.10 7.34
CA ALA A 111 22.60 1.35 7.21
C ALA A 111 23.81 1.88 6.43
N ARG A 112 24.90 1.10 6.36
CA ARG A 112 26.17 1.58 5.77
C ARG A 112 26.02 1.93 4.30
N GLY A 113 26.38 3.18 3.92
CA GLY A 113 26.29 3.70 2.55
C GLY A 113 24.88 4.03 2.08
N VAL A 114 23.89 4.01 2.99
CA VAL A 114 22.51 4.38 2.70
C VAL A 114 22.22 5.76 3.29
N ALA A 115 22.03 6.75 2.42
CA ALA A 115 21.74 8.13 2.79
C ALA A 115 20.29 8.30 3.28
N LEU A 116 19.35 7.56 2.68
CA LEU A 116 17.92 7.64 2.99
C LEU A 116 17.26 6.29 2.81
N VAL A 117 16.38 5.94 3.75
CA VAL A 117 15.44 4.82 3.65
C VAL A 117 14.05 5.39 3.47
N GLY A 118 13.38 5.07 2.37
CA GLY A 118 12.00 5.43 2.09
C GLY A 118 11.11 4.19 1.92
N GLY A 119 9.82 4.41 1.78
CA GLY A 119 8.84 3.34 1.56
C GLY A 119 8.12 2.89 2.82
N GLU A 120 7.58 1.68 2.77
CA GLU A 120 6.75 1.06 3.80
C GLU A 120 7.45 -0.18 4.37
N PRO A 121 7.07 -0.69 5.55
CA PRO A 121 7.76 -1.82 6.20
C PRO A 121 7.89 -3.09 5.35
N ARG A 122 7.09 -3.22 4.30
CA ARG A 122 7.10 -4.35 3.37
C ARG A 122 7.83 -4.05 2.06
N SER A 123 8.08 -2.77 1.77
CA SER A 123 8.70 -2.35 0.50
C SER A 123 9.54 -1.11 0.72
N LEU A 124 10.85 -1.31 0.88
CA LEU A 124 11.78 -0.19 1.07
C LEU A 124 12.41 0.25 -0.24
N MET A 125 12.69 1.54 -0.33
CA MET A 125 13.56 2.16 -1.29
C MET A 125 14.78 2.72 -0.55
N LEU A 126 15.97 2.23 -0.88
CA LEU A 126 17.22 2.68 -0.32
C LEU A 126 17.91 3.61 -1.31
N TYR A 127 18.28 4.78 -0.85
CA TYR A 127 19.03 5.75 -1.63
C TYR A 127 20.48 5.75 -1.16
N ALA A 128 21.41 5.48 -2.08
CA ALA A 128 22.83 5.38 -1.76
C ALA A 128 23.45 6.74 -1.46
N GLU A 129 24.47 6.75 -0.61
CA GLU A 129 25.37 7.90 -0.51
C GLU A 129 26.13 8.10 -1.83
N PRO A 130 26.55 9.35 -2.17
CA PRO A 130 27.12 9.67 -3.49
C PRO A 130 28.31 8.79 -3.91
N ASP A 131 29.12 8.34 -2.96
CA ASP A 131 30.34 7.57 -3.22
C ASP A 131 30.17 6.06 -2.98
N CYS A 132 28.91 5.59 -2.81
CA CYS A 132 28.61 4.18 -2.54
C CYS A 132 28.01 3.50 -3.75
N ASP A 133 28.51 2.29 -4.07
CA ASP A 133 27.96 1.46 -5.14
C ASP A 133 26.66 0.78 -4.68
N PRO A 134 25.52 1.03 -5.36
CA PRO A 134 24.26 0.34 -5.07
C PRO A 134 24.35 -1.19 -5.13
N ASN A 135 25.23 -1.75 -5.94
CA ASN A 135 25.43 -3.20 -6.02
C ASN A 135 26.03 -3.76 -4.71
N ASP A 136 26.90 -3.02 -4.06
CA ASP A 136 27.46 -3.43 -2.77
C ASP A 136 26.42 -3.35 -1.65
N ILE A 137 25.56 -2.34 -1.70
CA ILE A 137 24.42 -2.23 -0.79
C ILE A 137 23.46 -3.41 -1.02
N ALA A 138 23.06 -3.66 -2.26
CA ALA A 138 22.14 -4.75 -2.62
C ALA A 138 22.69 -6.12 -2.21
N ARG A 139 23.97 -6.39 -2.46
CA ARG A 139 24.64 -7.63 -2.05
C ARG A 139 24.58 -7.82 -0.54
N ARG A 140 24.93 -6.81 0.24
CA ARG A 140 24.94 -6.84 1.69
C ARG A 140 23.54 -7.08 2.28
N TRP A 141 22.53 -6.45 1.70
CA TRP A 141 21.15 -6.67 2.08
C TRP A 141 20.66 -8.07 1.72
N ARG A 142 21.03 -8.60 0.53
CA ARG A 142 20.75 -10.00 0.16
C ARG A 142 21.37 -10.98 1.14
N ASP A 143 22.63 -10.79 1.46
CA ASP A 143 23.39 -11.68 2.37
C ASP A 143 22.77 -11.67 3.77
N ARG A 144 22.31 -10.51 4.24
CA ARG A 144 21.73 -10.37 5.58
C ARG A 144 20.29 -10.86 5.68
N LEU A 145 19.49 -10.66 4.67
CA LEU A 145 18.05 -10.96 4.71
C LEU A 145 17.71 -12.35 4.16
N GLY A 146 18.53 -12.93 3.30
CA GLY A 146 18.27 -14.24 2.69
C GLY A 146 16.87 -14.30 2.07
N ASP A 147 16.13 -15.36 2.42
CA ASP A 147 14.78 -15.61 1.92
C ASP A 147 13.69 -14.68 2.50
N ALA A 148 14.04 -13.85 3.50
CA ALA A 148 13.08 -12.90 4.08
C ALA A 148 12.78 -11.71 3.17
N ALA A 149 13.58 -11.49 2.12
CA ALA A 149 13.36 -10.40 1.16
C ALA A 149 13.89 -10.71 -0.23
N LEU A 150 13.24 -10.11 -1.22
CA LEU A 150 13.76 -9.98 -2.57
C LEU A 150 14.39 -8.60 -2.71
N VAL A 151 15.72 -8.57 -2.86
CA VAL A 151 16.50 -7.32 -2.99
C VAL A 151 16.96 -7.14 -4.43
N ARG A 152 16.65 -5.99 -5.00
CA ARG A 152 17.02 -5.60 -6.38
C ARG A 152 17.68 -4.24 -6.40
N THR A 153 18.64 -4.04 -7.29
CA THR A 153 19.04 -2.69 -7.66
C THR A 153 17.91 -2.03 -8.47
N ARG A 154 17.94 -0.71 -8.60
CA ARG A 154 17.00 0.03 -9.45
C ARG A 154 16.96 -0.52 -10.87
N ASP A 155 18.12 -0.80 -11.44
CA ASP A 155 18.24 -1.27 -12.81
C ASP A 155 17.65 -2.67 -12.96
N GLU A 156 17.98 -3.60 -12.06
CA GLU A 156 17.36 -4.93 -12.04
C GLU A 156 15.82 -4.85 -11.93
N ALA A 157 15.29 -3.94 -11.13
CA ALA A 157 13.85 -3.77 -10.96
C ALA A 157 13.17 -3.19 -12.21
N ILE A 158 13.82 -2.23 -12.89
CA ILE A 158 13.34 -1.65 -14.15
C ILE A 158 13.39 -2.70 -15.25
N ASP A 159 14.49 -3.43 -15.40
CA ASP A 159 14.68 -4.45 -16.42
C ASP A 159 13.69 -5.62 -16.27
N GLN A 160 13.29 -5.93 -15.02
CA GLN A 160 12.22 -6.89 -14.70
C GLN A 160 10.80 -6.35 -14.90
N GLY A 161 10.65 -5.09 -15.32
CA GLY A 161 9.35 -4.49 -15.62
C GLY A 161 8.51 -4.11 -14.40
N MET A 162 9.09 -4.02 -13.20
CA MET A 162 8.34 -3.69 -11.97
C MET A 162 7.58 -2.37 -12.05
N PHE A 163 8.06 -1.42 -12.83
CA PHE A 163 7.49 -0.07 -12.95
C PHE A 163 6.92 0.23 -14.34
N GLY A 164 6.86 -0.78 -15.22
CA GLY A 164 6.53 -0.54 -16.61
C GLY A 164 7.57 0.39 -17.28
N VAL A 165 7.11 1.29 -18.16
CA VAL A 165 8.01 2.25 -18.83
C VAL A 165 8.38 3.37 -17.85
N VAL A 166 9.65 3.45 -17.49
CA VAL A 166 10.19 4.49 -16.60
C VAL A 166 10.77 5.64 -17.40
N GLU A 167 10.14 6.81 -17.32
CA GLU A 167 10.67 8.02 -17.95
C GLU A 167 11.96 8.49 -17.28
N PRO A 168 12.92 9.09 -18.02
CA PRO A 168 14.22 9.55 -17.48
C PRO A 168 14.08 10.47 -16.26
N ARG A 169 13.06 11.34 -16.24
CA ARG A 169 12.79 12.26 -15.11
C ARG A 169 12.31 11.56 -13.84
N VAL A 170 11.71 10.36 -13.97
CA VAL A 170 11.18 9.59 -12.84
C VAL A 170 12.24 8.66 -12.27
N ARG A 171 13.17 8.18 -13.09
CA ARG A 171 14.20 7.24 -12.69
C ARG A 171 14.97 7.65 -11.41
N PRO A 172 15.42 8.91 -11.22
CA PRO A 172 16.10 9.31 -9.99
C PRO A 172 15.20 9.32 -8.74
N MET A 173 13.88 9.27 -8.91
CA MET A 173 12.92 9.22 -7.79
C MET A 173 12.76 7.81 -7.21
N LEU A 174 13.16 6.78 -7.96
CA LEU A 174 13.23 5.40 -7.48
C LEU A 174 14.48 5.23 -6.62
N GLY A 175 14.39 4.46 -5.55
CA GLY A 175 15.55 4.11 -4.74
C GLY A 175 16.62 3.38 -5.56
N ASP A 176 17.86 3.51 -5.19
CA ASP A 176 18.99 2.82 -5.84
C ASP A 176 18.93 1.31 -5.61
N VAL A 177 18.37 0.90 -4.46
CA VAL A 177 18.09 -0.50 -4.12
C VAL A 177 16.64 -0.60 -3.60
N LEU A 178 15.93 -1.63 -4.06
CA LEU A 178 14.58 -1.95 -3.63
C LEU A 178 14.59 -3.25 -2.83
N VAL A 179 13.85 -3.25 -1.71
CA VAL A 179 13.73 -4.39 -0.81
C VAL A 179 12.26 -4.75 -0.66
N SER A 180 11.84 -5.87 -1.21
CA SER A 180 10.47 -6.38 -1.13
C SER A 180 10.42 -7.53 -0.13
N ALA A 181 9.66 -7.41 0.95
CA ALA A 181 9.57 -8.41 1.99
C ALA A 181 8.89 -9.69 1.50
N ALA A 182 9.40 -10.84 1.94
CA ALA A 182 8.76 -12.14 1.76
C ALA A 182 8.04 -12.58 3.05
N GLY A 183 7.15 -13.54 2.94
CA GLY A 183 6.43 -14.10 4.07
C GLY A 183 5.80 -13.02 4.96
N ARG A 184 6.11 -13.03 6.25
CA ARG A 184 5.60 -12.08 7.26
C ARG A 184 6.67 -11.08 7.75
N ALA A 185 7.82 -11.02 7.08
CA ALA A 185 8.93 -10.15 7.45
C ALA A 185 8.56 -8.66 7.32
N THR A 186 9.14 -7.83 8.17
CA THR A 186 9.03 -6.37 8.12
C THR A 186 10.40 -5.73 8.32
N PHE A 187 10.61 -4.61 7.63
CA PHE A 187 11.84 -3.83 7.69
C PHE A 187 11.50 -2.43 8.18
N VAL A 188 12.09 -2.04 9.29
CA VAL A 188 11.79 -0.78 9.97
C VAL A 188 13.09 -0.06 10.33
N ASP A 189 12.97 1.22 10.65
CA ASP A 189 14.08 2.03 11.14
C ASP A 189 13.61 2.83 12.37
N SER A 190 13.88 2.32 13.55
CA SER A 190 13.47 2.94 14.81
C SER A 190 14.17 4.27 15.12
N ARG A 191 15.19 4.64 14.34
CA ARG A 191 15.82 5.97 14.45
C ARG A 191 14.90 7.09 13.96
N ILE A 192 14.00 6.78 13.02
CA ILE A 192 13.13 7.76 12.34
C ILE A 192 11.64 7.45 12.47
N GLN A 193 11.27 6.22 12.84
CA GLN A 193 9.89 5.80 13.03
C GLN A 193 9.52 5.73 14.51
N THR A 194 8.24 5.96 14.82
CA THR A 194 7.74 5.76 16.20
C THR A 194 7.66 4.27 16.53
N ASP A 195 7.80 3.89 17.80
CA ASP A 195 7.69 2.50 18.24
C ASP A 195 6.37 1.85 17.75
N LYS A 196 5.25 2.57 17.82
CA LYS A 196 3.97 2.10 17.29
C LYS A 196 4.03 1.80 15.78
N ALA A 197 4.69 2.63 14.99
CA ALA A 197 4.80 2.45 13.54
C ALA A 197 5.67 1.23 13.17
N THR A 198 6.65 0.89 14.01
CA THR A 198 7.52 -0.29 13.80
C THR A 198 6.89 -1.62 14.20
N ARG A 199 5.69 -1.61 14.81
CA ARG A 199 5.02 -2.79 15.39
C ARG A 199 3.57 -2.96 14.94
N LEU A 200 3.23 -2.53 13.74
CA LEU A 200 1.89 -2.70 13.20
C LEU A 200 1.55 -4.18 13.02
N PRO A 201 0.41 -4.68 13.57
CA PRO A 201 0.02 -6.10 13.42
C PRO A 201 -0.31 -6.48 11.98
N GLY A 202 -0.89 -5.58 11.19
CA GLY A 202 -1.18 -5.77 9.77
C GLY A 202 -0.38 -4.77 8.92
N VAL A 203 0.21 -5.25 7.85
CA VAL A 203 1.08 -4.48 6.93
C VAL A 203 0.88 -4.92 5.49
N HIS A 204 1.29 -4.09 4.54
CA HIS A 204 1.25 -4.37 3.11
C HIS A 204 2.34 -3.58 2.37
N GLY A 205 2.46 -3.77 1.06
CA GLY A 205 3.36 -3.02 0.18
C GLY A 205 4.32 -3.90 -0.62
N SER A 206 4.43 -5.20 -0.29
CA SER A 206 5.28 -6.13 -1.03
C SER A 206 4.52 -6.84 -2.15
N GLN A 207 5.17 -7.82 -2.76
CA GLN A 207 4.70 -8.56 -3.94
C GLN A 207 4.26 -10.00 -3.61
N THR A 208 3.84 -10.27 -2.38
CA THR A 208 3.29 -11.59 -2.03
C THR A 208 1.86 -11.73 -2.56
N ALA A 209 1.40 -12.96 -2.78
CA ALA A 209 0.03 -13.22 -3.24
C ALA A 209 -1.02 -12.59 -2.32
N LEU A 210 -0.83 -12.65 -0.99
CA LEU A 210 -1.74 -12.03 -0.02
C LEU A 210 -1.82 -10.50 -0.14
N GLU A 211 -0.83 -9.85 -0.73
CA GLU A 211 -0.79 -8.41 -0.93
C GLU A 211 -1.22 -8.00 -2.34
N MET A 212 -0.99 -8.85 -3.35
CA MET A 212 -1.20 -8.54 -4.76
C MET A 212 -2.53 -9.09 -5.31
N ASP A 213 -3.02 -10.22 -4.80
CA ASP A 213 -4.28 -10.81 -5.24
C ASP A 213 -5.44 -10.05 -4.59
N ILE A 214 -6.17 -9.29 -5.39
CA ILE A 214 -7.28 -8.45 -4.94
C ILE A 214 -8.62 -8.97 -5.50
N PRO A 215 -9.74 -8.74 -4.82
CA PRO A 215 -11.05 -9.06 -5.35
C PRO A 215 -11.38 -8.19 -6.56
N CYS A 216 -12.14 -8.75 -7.51
CA CYS A 216 -12.80 -8.01 -8.56
C CYS A 216 -14.24 -8.53 -8.68
N LEU A 217 -15.19 -7.88 -7.98
CA LEU A 217 -16.60 -8.24 -7.98
C LEU A 217 -17.36 -7.29 -8.89
N ILE A 218 -18.22 -7.81 -9.73
CA ILE A 218 -18.99 -7.03 -10.70
C ILE A 218 -20.48 -7.33 -10.51
N ASP A 219 -21.28 -6.27 -10.41
CA ASP A 219 -22.71 -6.35 -10.25
C ASP A 219 -23.41 -5.20 -11.00
N VAL A 220 -24.71 -5.31 -11.18
CA VAL A 220 -25.55 -4.28 -11.83
C VAL A 220 -26.78 -4.02 -10.95
N ALA A 221 -26.93 -2.77 -10.51
CA ALA A 221 -28.08 -2.34 -9.70
C ALA A 221 -29.37 -2.23 -10.51
#